data_74c2b0a80fc28fabff48635fa79318ac
#
_entry.id   74c2b0a80fc28fabff48635fa79318ac
#
_cell.length_a   1.000
_cell.length_b   1.000
_cell.length_c   1.000
_cell.angle_alpha   90.00
_cell.angle_beta   90.00
_cell.angle_gamma   90.00
#
_symmetry.space_group_name_H-M   'P 1'
#
loop_
_entity.id
_entity.type
_entity.pdbx_description
1 polymer ?
#
loop_
_entity_poly.entity_id
_entity_poly.type
_entity_poly.pdbx_seq_one_letter_code
_entity_poly.pdbx_strand_id
1 'polypeptide(L)'
;MSRTPSDAVVTAWARLVRAREALVTAVEGDLKAAGLPPLAWYDVLLELSRAERGRLRPLEIEKETLLAQYNLSRLLDRMEKEGLIRREPCEDNARGQWVVITEKGRAAQARTWKVYARAIQQHVGEKLDERSATTLAALLGRLIER
;
A
#
# COMPACT_ATOMS: atom_id res chain seq x y z
N MET A 1 -30.69 -6.71 21.69
CA MET A 1 -29.36 -6.42 21.14
C MET A 1 -29.31 -4.95 20.74
N SER A 2 -28.35 -4.24 21.26
CA SER A 2 -28.19 -2.82 20.95
C SER A 2 -27.65 -2.64 19.54
N ARG A 3 -28.24 -1.70 18.80
CA ARG A 3 -27.79 -1.36 17.43
C ARG A 3 -27.00 -0.06 17.43
N THR A 4 -26.84 0.55 18.58
CA THR A 4 -26.08 1.78 18.74
C THR A 4 -24.71 1.43 19.32
N PRO A 5 -23.64 1.92 18.73
CA PRO A 5 -22.32 1.64 19.28
C PRO A 5 -22.13 2.32 20.65
N SER A 6 -21.33 1.72 21.50
CA SER A 6 -20.94 2.32 22.76
C SER A 6 -20.00 3.50 22.52
N ASP A 7 -19.82 4.35 23.53
CA ASP A 7 -18.87 5.45 23.45
C ASP A 7 -17.44 4.95 23.17
N ALA A 8 -17.08 3.82 23.74
CA ALA A 8 -15.77 3.23 23.51
C ALA A 8 -15.57 2.85 22.05
N VAL A 9 -16.58 2.26 21.43
CA VAL A 9 -16.53 1.87 20.03
C VAL A 9 -16.44 3.11 19.12
N VAL A 10 -17.23 4.14 19.42
CA VAL A 10 -17.18 5.40 18.67
C VAL A 10 -15.79 6.06 18.79
N THR A 11 -15.22 6.07 19.99
CA THR A 11 -13.88 6.62 20.20
C THR A 11 -12.83 5.83 19.41
N ALA A 12 -12.91 4.50 19.43
CA ALA A 12 -11.99 3.66 18.67
C ALA A 12 -12.08 3.97 17.18
N TRP A 13 -13.30 4.08 16.66
CA TRP A 13 -13.53 4.44 15.26
C TRP A 13 -12.91 5.80 14.91
N ALA A 14 -13.19 6.82 15.72
CA ALA A 14 -12.70 8.17 15.47
C ALA A 14 -11.17 8.23 15.49
N ARG A 15 -10.55 7.54 16.45
CA ARG A 15 -9.08 7.49 16.54
C ARG A 15 -8.45 6.72 15.41
N LEU A 16 -9.08 5.63 14.96
CA LEU A 16 -8.61 4.86 13.84
C LEU A 16 -8.56 5.71 12.56
N VAL A 17 -9.66 6.42 12.28
CA VAL A 17 -9.76 7.28 11.09
C VAL A 17 -8.74 8.41 11.13
N ARG A 18 -8.62 9.08 12.29
CA ARG A 18 -7.66 10.17 12.46
C ARG A 18 -6.21 9.70 12.40
N ALA A 19 -5.92 8.55 13.00
CA ALA A 19 -4.58 7.99 12.99
C ALA A 19 -4.16 7.64 11.56
N ARG A 20 -5.05 7.02 10.80
CA ARG A 20 -4.77 6.69 9.42
C ARG A 20 -4.41 7.94 8.62
N GLU A 21 -5.25 8.97 8.71
CA GLU A 21 -5.01 10.20 7.97
C GLU A 21 -3.69 10.87 8.36
N ALA A 22 -3.45 11.00 9.66
CA ALA A 22 -2.23 11.64 10.16
C ALA A 22 -0.97 10.86 9.75
N LEU A 23 -1.01 9.54 9.85
CA LEU A 23 0.13 8.69 9.54
C LEU A 23 0.42 8.68 8.03
N VAL A 24 -0.61 8.53 7.21
CA VAL A 24 -0.44 8.52 5.76
C VAL A 24 0.11 9.86 5.29
N THR A 25 -0.43 10.97 5.81
CA THR A 25 0.06 12.31 5.47
C THR A 25 1.54 12.47 5.84
N ALA A 26 1.92 12.02 7.04
CA ALA A 26 3.32 12.13 7.50
C ALA A 26 4.26 11.27 6.64
N VAL A 27 3.88 10.05 6.33
CA VAL A 27 4.69 9.16 5.51
C VAL A 27 4.82 9.70 4.08
N GLU A 28 3.72 10.17 3.50
CA GLU A 28 3.75 10.77 2.16
C GLU A 28 4.66 12.02 2.15
N GLY A 29 4.63 12.80 3.20
CA GLY A 29 5.52 13.96 3.34
C GLY A 29 7.00 13.55 3.36
N ASP A 30 7.32 12.48 4.07
CA ASP A 30 8.70 11.97 4.13
C ASP A 30 9.16 11.43 2.77
N LEU A 31 8.29 10.72 2.06
CA LEU A 31 8.59 10.22 0.72
C LEU A 31 8.83 11.37 -0.25
N LYS A 32 7.95 12.35 -0.22
CA LYS A 32 8.06 13.53 -1.08
C LYS A 32 9.36 14.29 -0.81
N ALA A 33 9.70 14.48 0.45
CA ALA A 33 10.95 15.16 0.84
C ALA A 33 12.19 14.44 0.34
N ALA A 34 12.11 13.11 0.20
CA ALA A 34 13.19 12.28 -0.32
C ALA A 34 13.16 12.16 -1.86
N GLY A 35 12.24 12.82 -2.53
CA GLY A 35 12.12 12.76 -3.99
C GLY A 35 11.55 11.46 -4.50
N LEU A 36 10.80 10.75 -3.66
CA LEU A 36 10.23 9.45 -4.00
C LEU A 36 8.76 9.56 -4.40
N PRO A 37 8.26 8.58 -5.18
CA PRO A 37 6.86 8.57 -5.58
C PRO A 37 5.91 8.34 -4.38
N PRO A 38 4.61 8.62 -4.57
CA PRO A 38 3.61 8.36 -3.53
C PRO A 38 3.53 6.89 -3.14
N LEU A 39 2.97 6.63 -1.94
CA LEU A 39 2.79 5.27 -1.41
C LEU A 39 2.06 4.34 -2.38
N ALA A 40 1.11 4.85 -3.15
CA ALA A 40 0.38 4.01 -4.10
C ALA A 40 1.32 3.31 -5.09
N TRP A 41 2.37 3.99 -5.53
CA TRP A 41 3.36 3.38 -6.43
C TRP A 41 4.12 2.26 -5.72
N TYR A 42 4.51 2.51 -4.47
CA TYR A 42 5.19 1.49 -3.68
C TYR A 42 4.33 0.25 -3.50
N ASP A 43 3.04 0.45 -3.20
CA ASP A 43 2.12 -0.67 -2.99
C ASP A 43 2.00 -1.55 -4.23
N VAL A 44 1.91 -0.93 -5.41
CA VAL A 44 1.88 -1.68 -6.67
C VAL A 44 3.19 -2.44 -6.87
N LEU A 45 4.32 -1.76 -6.68
CA LEU A 45 5.64 -2.39 -6.87
C LEU A 45 5.85 -3.55 -5.90
N LEU A 46 5.42 -3.39 -4.65
CA LEU A 46 5.54 -4.45 -3.65
C LEU A 46 4.76 -5.70 -4.05
N GLU A 47 3.51 -5.52 -4.45
CA GLU A 47 2.67 -6.66 -4.85
C GLU A 47 3.22 -7.35 -6.10
N LEU A 48 3.71 -6.58 -7.06
CA LEU A 48 4.35 -7.15 -8.23
C LEU A 48 5.62 -7.93 -7.87
N SER A 49 6.44 -7.36 -6.96
CA SER A 49 7.69 -8.01 -6.56
C SER A 49 7.46 -9.34 -5.85
N ARG A 50 6.33 -9.49 -5.18
CA ARG A 50 5.94 -10.72 -4.48
C ARG A 50 5.26 -11.73 -5.38
N ALA A 51 4.75 -11.28 -6.51
CA ALA A 51 3.98 -12.12 -7.40
C ALA A 51 4.88 -13.08 -8.18
N GLU A 52 4.32 -14.21 -8.58
CA GLU A 52 5.01 -15.18 -9.42
C GLU A 52 5.42 -14.50 -10.72
N ARG A 53 6.68 -14.62 -11.09
CA ARG A 53 7.28 -14.00 -12.27
C ARG A 53 7.23 -12.47 -12.26
N GLY A 54 6.99 -11.87 -11.09
CA GLY A 54 6.95 -10.41 -10.96
C GLY A 54 5.83 -9.76 -11.73
N ARG A 55 4.70 -10.46 -11.88
CA ARG A 55 3.60 -9.95 -12.71
C ARG A 55 2.23 -10.26 -12.12
N LEU A 56 1.30 -9.36 -12.34
CA LEU A 56 -0.11 -9.49 -11.96
C LEU A 56 -0.99 -8.88 -13.05
N ARG A 57 -2.24 -9.27 -13.05
CA ARG A 57 -3.25 -8.61 -13.89
C ARG A 57 -3.78 -7.38 -13.14
N PRO A 58 -4.27 -6.36 -13.86
CA PRO A 58 -4.77 -5.16 -13.19
C PRO A 58 -5.82 -5.44 -12.11
N LEU A 59 -6.75 -6.36 -12.33
CA LEU A 59 -7.75 -6.72 -11.32
C LEU A 59 -7.13 -7.30 -10.05
N GLU A 60 -6.05 -8.06 -10.20
CA GLU A 60 -5.33 -8.60 -9.06
C GLU A 60 -4.64 -7.51 -8.26
N ILE A 61 -4.06 -6.53 -8.96
CA ILE A 61 -3.44 -5.37 -8.31
C ILE A 61 -4.50 -4.60 -7.51
N GLU A 62 -5.68 -4.40 -8.09
CA GLU A 62 -6.78 -3.72 -7.41
C GLU A 62 -7.16 -4.41 -6.11
N LYS A 63 -7.27 -5.73 -6.15
CA LYS A 63 -7.63 -6.53 -4.97
C LYS A 63 -6.57 -6.46 -3.88
N GLU A 64 -5.30 -6.55 -4.26
CA GLU A 64 -4.21 -6.67 -3.30
C GLU A 64 -3.79 -5.33 -2.69
N THR A 65 -4.04 -4.22 -3.38
CA THR A 65 -3.53 -2.92 -2.96
C THR A 65 -4.56 -1.99 -2.37
N LEU A 66 -5.82 -2.32 -2.42
CA LEU A 66 -6.92 -1.45 -1.99
C LEU A 66 -6.93 -0.11 -2.73
N LEU A 67 -6.47 -0.11 -3.97
CA LEU A 67 -6.40 1.09 -4.80
C LEU A 67 -7.64 1.31 -5.66
N ALA A 68 -8.75 0.67 -5.32
CA ALA A 68 -10.01 0.81 -6.05
C ALA A 68 -10.51 2.25 -6.14
N GLN A 69 -10.10 3.10 -5.18
CA GLN A 69 -10.48 4.51 -5.14
C GLN A 69 -9.69 5.37 -6.12
N TYR A 70 -8.57 4.84 -6.63
CA TYR A 70 -7.72 5.57 -7.55
C TYR A 70 -8.00 5.09 -8.97
N ASN A 71 -7.72 5.94 -9.91
CA ASN A 71 -7.72 5.51 -11.29
C ASN A 71 -6.46 4.66 -11.53
N LEU A 72 -6.58 3.36 -11.30
CA LEU A 72 -5.46 2.43 -11.42
C LEU A 72 -4.85 2.48 -12.82
N SER A 73 -5.67 2.62 -13.85
CA SER A 73 -5.18 2.70 -15.22
C SER A 73 -4.22 3.87 -15.42
N ARG A 74 -4.56 5.04 -14.88
CA ARG A 74 -3.67 6.21 -14.97
C ARG A 74 -2.39 6.01 -14.18
N LEU A 75 -2.52 5.41 -13.01
CA LEU A 75 -1.36 5.12 -12.16
C LEU A 75 -0.39 4.20 -12.89
N LEU A 76 -0.90 3.13 -13.49
CA LEU A 76 -0.09 2.18 -14.23
C LEU A 76 0.54 2.82 -15.48
N ASP A 77 -0.20 3.69 -16.17
CA ASP A 77 0.34 4.42 -17.32
C ASP A 77 1.55 5.27 -16.93
N ARG A 78 1.44 5.97 -15.80
CA ARG A 78 2.56 6.78 -15.29
C ARG A 78 3.76 5.93 -14.89
N MET A 79 3.50 4.82 -14.23
CA MET A 79 4.56 3.92 -13.80
C MET A 79 5.27 3.28 -15.00
N GLU A 80 4.52 2.96 -16.03
CA GLU A 80 5.09 2.45 -17.26
C GLU A 80 5.95 3.49 -17.97
N LYS A 81 5.46 4.72 -18.01
CA LYS A 81 6.20 5.83 -18.60
C LYS A 81 7.54 6.06 -17.89
N GLU A 82 7.56 5.87 -16.58
CA GLU A 82 8.77 6.00 -15.78
C GLU A 82 9.67 4.75 -15.87
N GLY A 83 9.22 3.72 -16.56
CA GLY A 83 10.00 2.50 -16.75
C GLY A 83 10.01 1.53 -15.58
N LEU A 84 9.11 1.73 -14.62
CA LEU A 84 9.04 0.88 -13.42
C LEU A 84 8.28 -0.41 -13.67
N ILE A 85 7.39 -0.39 -14.62
CA ILE A 85 6.62 -1.56 -15.06
C ILE A 85 6.57 -1.58 -16.58
N ARG A 86 6.22 -2.73 -17.12
CA ARG A 86 5.89 -2.88 -18.54
C ARG A 86 4.64 -3.73 -18.64
N ARG A 87 3.99 -3.66 -19.79
CA ARG A 87 2.81 -4.47 -20.06
C ARG A 87 3.15 -5.53 -21.09
N GLU A 88 2.62 -6.73 -20.86
CA GLU A 88 2.79 -7.87 -21.76
C GLU A 88 1.42 -8.50 -22.04
N PRO A 89 1.17 -8.98 -23.26
CA PRO A 89 -0.09 -9.66 -23.54
C PRO A 89 -0.17 -10.98 -22.76
N CYS A 90 -1.37 -11.36 -22.36
CA CYS A 90 -1.61 -12.67 -21.76
C CYS A 90 -1.52 -13.75 -22.82
N GLU A 91 -0.87 -14.85 -22.50
CA GLU A 91 -0.61 -15.94 -23.42
C GLU A 91 -1.87 -16.70 -23.85
N ASP A 92 -2.81 -16.82 -22.93
CA ASP A 92 -4.00 -17.65 -23.09
C ASP A 92 -5.21 -16.90 -23.60
N ASN A 93 -5.15 -15.59 -23.68
CA ASN A 93 -6.32 -14.80 -24.02
C ASN A 93 -5.90 -13.42 -24.50
N ALA A 94 -6.38 -13.07 -25.67
CA ALA A 94 -6.07 -11.80 -26.33
C ALA A 94 -6.57 -10.56 -25.56
N ARG A 95 -7.43 -10.73 -24.55
CA ARG A 95 -8.07 -9.60 -23.88
C ARG A 95 -7.34 -9.07 -22.66
N GLY A 96 -6.42 -9.82 -22.10
CA GLY A 96 -5.75 -9.41 -20.89
C GLY A 96 -4.34 -8.97 -21.15
N GLN A 97 -3.82 -8.19 -20.22
CA GLN A 97 -2.41 -7.83 -20.21
C GLN A 97 -1.85 -8.09 -18.81
N TRP A 98 -0.63 -8.58 -18.79
CA TRP A 98 0.15 -8.65 -17.56
C TRP A 98 0.78 -7.30 -17.30
N VAL A 99 0.83 -6.92 -16.04
CA VAL A 99 1.65 -5.80 -15.56
C VAL A 99 2.88 -6.44 -14.92
N VAL A 100 4.06 -6.13 -15.44
CA VAL A 100 5.31 -6.79 -15.04
C VAL A 100 6.25 -5.76 -14.43
N ILE A 101 6.82 -6.06 -13.26
CA ILE A 101 7.81 -5.18 -12.65
C ILE A 101 9.13 -5.29 -13.44
N THR A 102 9.80 -4.14 -13.65
CA THR A 102 11.10 -4.10 -14.30
C THR A 102 12.21 -4.08 -13.26
N GLU A 103 13.47 -4.23 -13.70
CA GLU A 103 14.62 -4.07 -12.81
C GLU A 103 14.63 -2.68 -12.18
N LYS A 104 14.29 -1.66 -12.97
CA LYS A 104 14.17 -0.30 -12.47
C LYS A 104 13.07 -0.20 -11.41
N GLY A 105 11.96 -0.91 -11.62
CA GLY A 105 10.87 -0.99 -10.64
C GLY A 105 11.31 -1.65 -9.34
N ARG A 106 12.07 -2.73 -9.41
CA ARG A 106 12.60 -3.39 -8.22
C ARG A 106 13.55 -2.49 -7.45
N ALA A 107 14.40 -1.76 -8.15
CA ALA A 107 15.31 -0.79 -7.54
C ALA A 107 14.53 0.35 -6.88
N ALA A 108 13.48 0.83 -7.53
CA ALA A 108 12.63 1.88 -6.97
C ALA A 108 11.90 1.40 -5.71
N GLN A 109 11.41 0.18 -5.71
CA GLN A 109 10.74 -0.41 -4.55
C GLN A 109 11.71 -0.50 -3.37
N ALA A 110 12.92 -0.98 -3.59
CA ALA A 110 13.94 -1.10 -2.55
C ALA A 110 14.34 0.27 -2.00
N ARG A 111 14.52 1.25 -2.88
CA ARG A 111 14.89 2.62 -2.48
C ARG A 111 13.79 3.27 -1.67
N THR A 112 12.53 3.10 -2.09
CA THR A 112 11.38 3.65 -1.38
C THR A 112 11.24 3.01 -0.01
N TRP A 113 11.46 1.71 0.08
CA TRP A 113 11.33 1.00 1.35
C TRP A 113 12.28 1.55 2.42
N LYS A 114 13.48 1.95 2.06
CA LYS A 114 14.42 2.51 3.04
C LYS A 114 13.86 3.75 3.74
N VAL A 115 13.22 4.63 2.99
CA VAL A 115 12.61 5.84 3.55
C VAL A 115 11.31 5.51 4.25
N TYR A 116 10.50 4.66 3.65
CA TYR A 116 9.22 4.23 4.21
C TYR A 116 9.42 3.54 5.56
N ALA A 117 10.39 2.62 5.65
CA ALA A 117 10.68 1.93 6.91
C ALA A 117 11.08 2.91 8.01
N ARG A 118 11.90 3.90 7.70
CA ARG A 118 12.27 4.94 8.67
C ARG A 118 11.07 5.76 9.10
N ALA A 119 10.19 6.09 8.16
CA ALA A 119 8.98 6.83 8.47
C ALA A 119 8.06 6.02 9.39
N ILE A 120 7.90 4.73 9.13
CA ILE A 120 7.12 3.85 10.00
C ILE A 120 7.73 3.83 11.41
N GLN A 121 9.05 3.69 11.50
CA GLN A 121 9.73 3.67 12.78
C GLN A 121 9.53 5.00 13.52
N GLN A 122 9.67 6.12 12.85
CA GLN A 122 9.52 7.43 13.47
C GLN A 122 8.10 7.70 13.91
N HIS A 123 7.11 7.41 13.06
CA HIS A 123 5.73 7.81 13.33
C HIS A 123 4.94 6.78 14.11
N VAL A 124 5.36 5.53 14.13
CA VAL A 124 4.69 4.46 14.85
C VAL A 124 5.64 3.80 15.87
N GLY A 125 6.79 3.33 15.41
CA GLY A 125 7.69 2.53 16.24
C GLY A 125 8.22 3.24 17.45
N GLU A 126 8.43 4.55 17.38
CA GLU A 126 8.89 5.34 18.53
C GLU A 126 7.79 5.62 19.54
N LYS A 127 6.53 5.43 19.14
CA LYS A 127 5.37 5.73 19.99
C LYS A 127 4.74 4.49 20.62
N LEU A 128 5.04 3.32 20.08
CA LEU A 128 4.49 2.04 20.55
C LEU A 128 5.64 1.07 20.80
N ASP A 129 5.68 0.47 21.99
CA ASP A 129 6.62 -0.61 22.25
C ASP A 129 6.16 -1.89 21.51
N GLU A 130 6.99 -2.92 21.53
CA GLU A 130 6.70 -4.16 20.82
C GLU A 130 5.37 -4.79 21.25
N ARG A 131 5.09 -4.76 22.54
CA ARG A 131 3.84 -5.32 23.07
C ARG A 131 2.63 -4.56 22.58
N SER A 132 2.69 -3.23 22.64
CA SER A 132 1.59 -2.39 22.19
C SER A 132 1.38 -2.49 20.69
N ALA A 133 2.46 -2.55 19.91
CA ALA A 133 2.37 -2.71 18.47
C ALA A 133 1.74 -4.06 18.10
N THR A 134 2.14 -5.12 18.78
CA THR A 134 1.57 -6.46 18.57
C THR A 134 0.08 -6.48 18.91
N THR A 135 -0.31 -5.86 20.01
CA THR A 135 -1.71 -5.78 20.41
C THR A 135 -2.53 -5.00 19.40
N LEU A 136 -2.01 -3.84 18.98
CA LEU A 136 -2.71 -3.03 17.97
C LEU A 136 -2.88 -3.78 16.66
N ALA A 137 -1.83 -4.46 16.19
CA ALA A 137 -1.90 -5.25 14.97
C ALA A 137 -2.99 -6.34 15.05
N ALA A 138 -3.06 -7.03 16.20
CA ALA A 138 -4.07 -8.06 16.42
C ALA A 138 -5.49 -7.50 16.42
N LEU A 139 -5.68 -6.34 17.07
CA LEU A 139 -6.99 -5.69 17.13
C LEU A 139 -7.42 -5.19 15.75
N LEU A 140 -6.51 -4.57 15.02
CA LEU A 140 -6.79 -4.11 13.66
C LEU A 140 -7.10 -5.29 12.74
N GLY A 141 -6.41 -6.41 12.93
CA GLY A 141 -6.67 -7.63 12.17
C GLY A 141 -8.10 -8.09 12.26
N ARG A 142 -8.71 -7.97 13.45
CA ARG A 142 -10.13 -8.34 13.65
C ARG A 142 -11.07 -7.50 12.79
N LEU A 143 -10.69 -6.27 12.49
CA LEU A 143 -11.54 -5.35 11.72
C LEU A 143 -11.50 -5.62 10.22
N ILE A 144 -10.43 -6.22 9.74
CA ILE A 144 -10.23 -6.47 8.31
C ILE A 144 -10.41 -7.95 7.92
N GLU A 145 -10.56 -8.84 8.88
CA GLU A 145 -10.89 -10.25 8.62
C GLU A 145 -12.32 -10.38 8.09
N ARG A 146 -12.48 -11.30 7.17
CA ARG A 146 -13.78 -11.60 6.56
C ARG A 146 -14.29 -12.96 7.02
#